data_b51e27b8bea254c7ea2d37eb767c45b9
#
_entry.id   b51e27b8bea254c7ea2d37eb767c45b9
#
_cell.length_a   1.000
_cell.length_b   1.000
_cell.length_c   1.000
_cell.angle_alpha   90.00
_cell.angle_beta   90.00
_cell.angle_gamma   90.00
#
_symmetry.space_group_name_H-M   'P 1'
#
loop_
_entity.id
_entity.type
_entity.pdbx_description
1 polymer ?
#
loop_
_entity_poly.entity_id
_entity_poly.type
_entity_poly.pdbx_seq_one_letter_code
_entity_poly.pdbx_strand_id
1 'polypeptide(L)' 'ADVAEFIPTEGSKITKKPVKDLGLPKGMTIGGLVRDGKGELVSGNTQIQAGDSVMVFCHGLNMKKIEKMFL' A
#
# COMPACT_ATOMS: atom_id res chain seq x y z
N ALA A 1 -1.64 12.12 -11.94
CA ALA A 1 -1.57 10.98 -11.02
C ALA A 1 -2.51 11.19 -9.84
N ASP A 2 -3.12 10.14 -9.36
CA ASP A 2 -3.99 10.20 -8.20
C ASP A 2 -3.23 9.74 -6.97
N VAL A 3 -3.57 10.35 -5.83
CA VAL A 3 -3.00 9.97 -4.55
C VAL A 3 -4.13 9.53 -3.64
N ALA A 4 -3.94 8.40 -2.96
CA ALA A 4 -4.94 7.89 -2.03
C ALA A 4 -4.25 7.34 -0.79
N GLU A 5 -4.98 7.40 0.33
CA GLU A 5 -4.54 6.82 1.59
C GLU A 5 -5.43 5.63 1.88
N PHE A 6 -4.80 4.49 2.18
CA PHE A 6 -5.54 3.27 2.54
C PHE A 6 -5.03 2.72 3.86
N ILE A 7 -5.94 2.14 4.64
CA ILE A 7 -5.59 1.47 5.89
C ILE A 7 -5.93 -0.01 5.71
N PRO A 8 -4.91 -0.88 5.58
CA PRO A 8 -5.16 -2.31 5.34
C PRO A 8 -5.83 -2.97 6.52
N THR A 9 -6.73 -3.91 6.21
CA THR A 9 -7.34 -4.76 7.23
C THR A 9 -6.46 -5.99 7.47
N GLU A 10 -6.73 -6.68 8.59
CA GLU A 10 -6.06 -7.94 8.89
C GLU A 10 -6.26 -8.94 7.75
N GLY A 11 -5.17 -9.58 7.34
CA GLY A 11 -5.23 -10.60 6.31
C GLY A 11 -5.35 -10.08 4.89
N SER A 12 -5.32 -8.76 4.67
CA SER A 12 -5.40 -8.22 3.33
C SER A 12 -4.15 -8.57 2.51
N LYS A 13 -4.30 -8.63 1.20
CA LYS A 13 -3.22 -9.03 0.29
C LYS A 13 -1.96 -8.18 0.48
N ILE A 14 -2.14 -6.87 0.69
CA ILE A 14 -1.02 -5.94 0.79
C ILE A 14 -0.13 -6.23 2.01
N THR A 15 -0.65 -6.92 3.02
CA THR A 15 0.10 -7.21 4.25
C THR A 15 0.83 -8.55 4.24
N LYS A 16 0.64 -9.36 3.20
CA LYS A 16 1.09 -10.75 3.22
C LYS A 16 2.56 -10.95 2.87
N LYS A 17 3.15 -10.02 2.14
CA LYS A 17 4.54 -10.13 1.66
C LYS A 17 5.19 -8.76 1.66
N PRO A 18 6.53 -8.71 1.66
CA PRO A 18 7.22 -7.44 1.41
C PRO A 18 6.78 -6.84 0.07
N VAL A 19 6.84 -5.52 -0.02
CA VAL A 19 6.37 -4.79 -1.20
C VAL A 19 6.95 -5.35 -2.50
N LYS A 20 8.22 -5.71 -2.51
CA LYS A 20 8.88 -6.25 -3.71
C LYS A 20 8.25 -7.55 -4.22
N ASP A 21 7.59 -8.30 -3.34
CA ASP A 21 7.03 -9.62 -3.68
C ASP A 21 5.51 -9.57 -3.91
N LEU A 22 4.90 -8.39 -3.84
CA LEU A 22 3.45 -8.27 -3.95
C LEU A 22 2.92 -8.32 -5.39
N GLY A 23 3.78 -8.10 -6.36
CA GLY A 23 3.33 -8.03 -7.75
C GLY A 23 2.38 -6.88 -8.00
N LEU A 24 2.73 -5.70 -7.49
CA LEU A 24 1.87 -4.52 -7.63
C LEU A 24 1.62 -4.20 -9.11
N PRO A 25 0.41 -3.71 -9.44
CA PRO A 25 0.10 -3.33 -10.81
C PRO A 25 1.05 -2.22 -11.28
N LYS A 26 1.34 -2.24 -12.57
CA LYS A 26 2.09 -1.16 -13.20
C LYS A 26 1.30 0.14 -13.03
N GLY A 27 1.97 1.20 -12.65
CA GLY A 27 1.33 2.48 -12.38
C GLY A 27 0.94 2.70 -10.93
N MET A 28 1.17 1.73 -10.06
CA MET A 28 0.94 1.86 -8.63
C MET A 28 2.26 1.94 -7.89
N THR A 29 2.42 2.97 -7.07
CA THR A 29 3.60 3.16 -6.24
C THR A 29 3.17 3.42 -4.80
N ILE A 30 3.82 2.78 -3.86
CA ILE A 30 3.60 3.03 -2.44
C ILE A 30 4.70 3.99 -1.98
N GLY A 31 4.30 5.22 -1.64
CA GLY A 31 5.26 6.27 -1.29
C GLY A 31 5.72 6.23 0.15
N GLY A 32 4.86 5.81 1.05
CA GLY A 32 5.18 5.79 2.47
C GLY A 32 4.03 5.27 3.28
N LEU A 33 4.25 5.14 4.58
CA LEU A 33 3.20 4.78 5.51
C LEU A 33 3.41 5.47 6.84
N VAL A 34 2.34 5.51 7.64
CA VAL A 34 2.41 5.98 9.02
C VAL A 34 2.04 4.81 9.92
N ARG A 35 2.91 4.50 10.86
CA ARG A 35 2.72 3.41 11.83
C ARG A 35 3.02 3.95 13.21
N ASP A 36 2.05 3.79 14.12
CA ASP A 36 2.19 4.26 15.50
C ASP A 36 2.58 5.75 15.56
N GLY A 37 1.98 6.55 14.68
CA GLY A 37 2.21 7.99 14.62
C GLY A 37 3.52 8.40 13.97
N LYS A 38 4.29 7.45 13.42
CA LYS A 38 5.58 7.74 12.78
C LYS A 38 5.51 7.47 11.28
N GLY A 39 5.99 8.44 10.49
CA GLY A 39 6.11 8.26 9.05
C GLY A 39 7.32 7.42 8.70
N GLU A 40 7.14 6.49 7.77
CA GLU A 40 8.22 5.65 7.28
C GLU A 40 8.21 5.63 5.76
N LEU A 41 9.40 5.70 5.18
CA LEU A 41 9.56 5.52 3.74
C LEU A 41 9.41 4.03 3.44
N VAL A 42 8.76 3.73 2.31
CA VAL A 42 8.54 2.34 1.90
C VAL A 42 9.57 1.96 0.84
N SER A 43 10.23 0.83 1.07
CA SER A 43 11.14 0.23 0.09
C SER A 43 10.61 -1.15 -0.29
N GLY A 44 11.31 -1.84 -1.20
CA GLY A 44 10.94 -3.19 -1.59
C GLY A 44 10.95 -4.17 -0.42
N ASN A 45 11.76 -3.92 0.61
CA ASN A 45 11.87 -4.80 1.78
C ASN A 45 10.84 -4.50 2.86
N THR A 46 10.07 -3.43 2.72
CA THR A 46 9.06 -3.06 3.71
C THR A 46 7.89 -4.02 3.65
N GLN A 47 7.44 -4.50 4.80
CA GLN A 47 6.19 -5.25 4.89
C GLN A 47 5.14 -4.38 5.56
N ILE A 48 4.07 -4.11 4.83
CA ILE A 48 2.95 -3.32 5.31
C ILE A 48 2.14 -4.15 6.30
N GLN A 49 1.67 -3.52 7.36
CA GLN A 49 0.91 -4.19 8.41
C GLN A 49 -0.50 -3.62 8.49
N ALA A 50 -1.43 -4.44 8.96
CA ALA A 50 -2.79 -3.99 9.22
C ALA A 50 -2.75 -2.77 10.16
N GLY A 51 -3.58 -1.78 9.86
CA GLY A 51 -3.63 -0.55 10.66
C GLY A 51 -2.66 0.54 10.24
N ASP A 52 -1.69 0.23 9.38
CA ASP A 52 -0.82 1.27 8.82
C ASP A 52 -1.65 2.22 7.95
N SER A 53 -1.31 3.51 7.95
CA SER A 53 -1.87 4.46 7.01
C SER A 53 -0.93 4.52 5.81
N VAL A 54 -1.37 3.99 4.66
CA VAL A 54 -0.49 3.78 3.51
C VAL A 54 -0.81 4.79 2.41
N MET A 55 0.22 5.52 1.98
CA MET A 55 0.11 6.50 0.90
C MET A 55 0.40 5.84 -0.43
N VAL A 56 -0.57 5.88 -1.35
CA VAL A 56 -0.48 5.21 -2.64
C VAL A 56 -0.61 6.22 -3.77
N PHE A 57 0.32 6.16 -4.71
CA PHE A 57 0.27 6.93 -5.94
C PHE A 57 -0.17 6.02 -7.07
N CYS A 58 -1.17 6.44 -7.82
CA CYS A 58 -1.73 5.64 -8.91
C CYS A 58 -1.78 6.46 -10.18
N HIS A 59 -1.49 5.82 -11.30
CA HIS A 59 -1.62 6.44 -12.61
C HIS A 59 -2.31 5.46 -13.55
N GLY A 60 -3.47 5.86 -14.06
CA GLY A 60 -4.21 5.05 -15.03
C GLY A 60 -4.81 3.76 -14.48
N LEU A 61 -4.95 3.64 -13.17
CA LEU A 61 -5.49 2.44 -12.53
C LEU A 61 -6.87 2.67 -11.96
N ASN A 62 -7.64 1.57 -11.90
CA ASN A 62 -8.96 1.58 -11.26
C ASN A 62 -8.78 1.56 -9.75
N MET A 63 -9.23 2.62 -9.09
CA MET A 63 -9.07 2.79 -7.65
C MET A 63 -9.75 1.68 -6.85
N LYS A 64 -10.86 1.14 -7.36
CA LYS A 64 -11.55 0.03 -6.68
C LYS A 64 -10.73 -1.25 -6.65
N LYS A 65 -9.96 -1.51 -7.71
CA LYS A 65 -9.08 -2.67 -7.76
C LYS A 65 -7.94 -2.52 -6.76
N ILE A 66 -7.43 -1.30 -6.62
CA ILE A 66 -6.37 -1.01 -5.65
C ILE A 66 -6.92 -1.19 -4.23
N GLU A 67 -8.10 -0.66 -3.96
CA GLU A 67 -8.74 -0.77 -2.65
C GLU A 67 -8.87 -2.23 -2.20
N LYS A 68 -9.19 -3.14 -3.12
CA LYS A 68 -9.34 -4.56 -2.79
C LYS A 68 -8.07 -5.18 -2.22
N MET A 69 -6.92 -4.65 -2.56
CA MET A 69 -5.66 -5.15 -2.01
C MET A 69 -5.50 -4.84 -0.53
N PHE A 70 -6.27 -3.87 -0.04
CA PHE A 70 -6.21 -3.41 1.35
C PHE A 70 -7.35 -3.95 2.23
N LEU A 71 -8.26 -4.71 1.64
CA LEU A 71 -9.43 -5.27 2.35
C LEU A 71 -9.23 -6.69 2.81
#